data_618f9f08d67f7c8f2a3e3412702dad72
#
_entry.id   618f9f08d67f7c8f2a3e3412702dad72
#
_cell.length_a   1.000
_cell.length_b   1.000
_cell.length_c   1.000
_cell.angle_alpha   90.00
_cell.angle_beta   90.00
_cell.angle_gamma   90.00
#
_symmetry.space_group_name_H-M   'P 1'
#
loop_
_entity.id
_entity.type
_entity.pdbx_description
1 polymer ?
#
loop_
_entity_poly.entity_id
_entity_poly.type
_entity_poly.pdbx_seq_one_letter_code
_entity_poly.pdbx_strand_id
1 'polypeptide(L)'
;PLGPCVSYLRAGEAQRADPDPTLWIRSMAEHAVWVKCGVLDVFRDPELFALVHKLDVAMCAAEKRDLVRGWAGKPVPEWAPKERIVPWGAAEVRERYYRMLAKYAPALAAEFAEGWL
;
A
#
# COMPACT_ATOMS: atom_id res chain seq x y z
N PRO A 1 5.06 -15.66 -19.51
CA PRO A 1 4.70 -14.25 -19.60
C PRO A 1 4.41 -13.72 -18.21
N LEU A 2 5.23 -12.79 -17.77
CA LEU A 2 5.03 -12.10 -16.51
C LEU A 2 3.71 -11.32 -16.62
N GLY A 3 2.80 -11.51 -15.67
CA GLY A 3 1.47 -10.94 -15.72
C GLY A 3 1.45 -9.40 -15.71
N PRO A 4 0.27 -8.79 -15.84
CA PRO A 4 0.11 -7.35 -16.04
C PRO A 4 0.74 -6.46 -14.93
N CYS A 5 0.98 -6.98 -13.74
CA CYS A 5 1.67 -6.23 -12.67
C CYS A 5 3.07 -5.74 -13.05
N VAL A 6 3.81 -6.52 -13.81
CA VAL A 6 5.16 -6.13 -14.23
C VAL A 6 5.14 -5.00 -15.25
N SER A 7 4.06 -4.89 -16.05
CA SER A 7 3.91 -3.79 -17.00
C SER A 7 3.63 -2.44 -16.34
N TYR A 8 2.92 -2.40 -15.23
CA TYR A 8 2.67 -1.15 -14.50
C TYR A 8 3.93 -0.58 -13.85
N LEU A 9 4.76 -1.43 -13.28
CA LEU A 9 6.04 -1.01 -12.73
C LEU A 9 7.05 -0.62 -13.82
N ARG A 10 6.95 -1.21 -15.00
CA ARG A 10 7.83 -0.92 -16.13
C ARG A 10 7.50 0.35 -16.90
N ALA A 11 6.28 0.87 -16.83
CA ALA A 11 5.93 2.11 -17.55
C ALA A 11 6.78 3.32 -17.12
N GLY A 12 7.23 3.35 -15.85
CA GLY A 12 8.16 4.37 -15.36
C GLY A 12 9.65 3.96 -15.37
N GLU A 13 9.94 2.67 -15.55
CA GLU A 13 11.29 2.11 -15.35
C GLU A 13 11.86 1.39 -16.59
N ALA A 14 11.14 1.41 -17.71
CA ALA A 14 11.53 0.74 -18.96
C ALA A 14 12.87 1.20 -19.57
N GLN A 15 13.54 2.16 -18.93
CA GLN A 15 14.84 2.68 -19.36
C GLN A 15 16.01 2.20 -18.51
N ARG A 16 15.80 1.36 -17.50
CA ARG A 16 16.91 0.79 -16.73
C ARG A 16 17.40 -0.49 -17.41
N ALA A 17 18.66 -0.48 -17.79
CA ALA A 17 19.32 -1.61 -18.46
C ALA A 17 19.48 -2.84 -17.55
N ASP A 18 19.25 -2.70 -16.23
CA ASP A 18 19.36 -3.78 -15.25
C ASP A 18 18.22 -3.64 -14.22
N PRO A 19 17.16 -4.45 -14.35
CA PRO A 19 16.04 -4.37 -13.43
C PRO A 19 16.51 -4.84 -12.05
N ASP A 20 16.41 -3.94 -11.07
CA ASP A 20 16.65 -4.24 -9.67
C ASP A 20 15.83 -5.49 -9.26
N PRO A 21 16.47 -6.60 -8.89
CA PRO A 21 15.77 -7.84 -8.53
C PRO A 21 14.83 -7.65 -7.32
N THR A 22 15.09 -6.66 -6.47
CA THR A 22 14.19 -6.34 -5.33
C THR A 22 12.85 -5.80 -5.80
N LEU A 23 12.80 -5.06 -6.89
CA LEU A 23 11.56 -4.56 -7.50
C LEU A 23 10.70 -5.71 -8.05
N TRP A 24 11.33 -6.73 -8.61
CA TRP A 24 10.62 -7.90 -9.09
C TRP A 24 9.98 -8.69 -7.95
N ILE A 25 10.73 -8.95 -6.87
CA ILE A 25 10.22 -9.64 -5.67
C ILE A 25 9.07 -8.85 -5.06
N ARG A 26 9.22 -7.54 -4.92
CA ARG A 26 8.17 -6.66 -4.41
C ARG A 26 6.90 -6.74 -5.26
N SER A 27 7.03 -6.67 -6.58
CA SER A 27 5.88 -6.78 -7.50
C SER A 27 5.14 -8.10 -7.36
N MET A 28 5.87 -9.20 -7.22
CA MET A 28 5.27 -10.52 -7.06
C MET A 28 4.51 -10.62 -5.74
N ALA A 29 5.07 -10.10 -4.66
CA ALA A 29 4.43 -10.07 -3.36
C ALA A 29 3.16 -9.20 -3.38
N GLU A 30 3.23 -7.99 -3.92
CA GLU A 30 2.08 -7.08 -4.07
C GLU A 30 0.98 -7.74 -4.91
N HIS A 31 1.33 -8.36 -6.03
CA HIS A 31 0.37 -9.07 -6.88
C HIS A 31 -0.33 -10.20 -6.13
N ALA A 32 0.41 -11.02 -5.39
CA ALA A 32 -0.16 -12.10 -4.60
C ALA A 32 -1.16 -11.58 -3.56
N VAL A 33 -0.84 -10.46 -2.89
CA VAL A 33 -1.74 -9.79 -1.94
C VAL A 33 -3.01 -9.29 -2.65
N TRP A 34 -2.88 -8.63 -3.81
CA TRP A 34 -4.03 -8.10 -4.55
C TRP A 34 -4.98 -9.20 -5.01
N VAL A 35 -4.41 -10.33 -5.50
CA VAL A 35 -5.20 -11.51 -5.88
C VAL A 35 -5.92 -12.08 -4.65
N LYS A 36 -5.20 -12.26 -3.54
CA LYS A 36 -5.77 -12.79 -2.30
C LYS A 36 -6.87 -11.91 -1.72
N CYS A 37 -6.72 -10.60 -1.80
CA CYS A 37 -7.72 -9.64 -1.34
C CYS A 37 -8.87 -9.42 -2.34
N GLY A 38 -8.82 -10.00 -3.54
CA GLY A 38 -9.84 -9.81 -4.57
C GLY A 38 -9.89 -8.39 -5.15
N VAL A 39 -8.79 -7.65 -5.08
CA VAL A 39 -8.72 -6.24 -5.52
C VAL A 39 -7.88 -6.04 -6.79
N LEU A 40 -7.51 -7.13 -7.45
CA LEU A 40 -6.65 -7.08 -8.64
C LEU A 40 -7.22 -6.20 -9.76
N ASP A 41 -8.54 -6.24 -9.97
CA ASP A 41 -9.18 -5.46 -11.03
C ASP A 41 -9.17 -3.96 -10.73
N VAL A 42 -9.21 -3.58 -9.45
CA VAL A 42 -9.05 -2.18 -9.01
C VAL A 42 -7.66 -1.66 -9.39
N PHE A 43 -6.63 -2.47 -9.20
CA PHE A 43 -5.25 -2.09 -9.56
C PHE A 43 -4.96 -2.14 -11.08
N ARG A 44 -5.86 -2.73 -11.87
CA ARG A 44 -5.82 -2.67 -13.34
C ARG A 44 -6.44 -1.40 -13.91
N ASP A 45 -7.22 -0.69 -13.13
CA ASP A 45 -7.76 0.61 -13.49
C ASP A 45 -6.70 1.70 -13.26
N PRO A 46 -6.21 2.36 -14.34
CA PRO A 46 -5.13 3.34 -14.20
C PRO A 46 -5.52 4.58 -13.39
N GLU A 47 -6.80 4.96 -13.39
CA GLU A 47 -7.27 6.13 -12.62
C GLU A 47 -7.31 5.81 -11.12
N LEU A 48 -7.84 4.64 -10.76
CA LEU A 48 -7.84 4.16 -9.39
C LEU A 48 -6.42 3.93 -8.87
N PHE A 49 -5.56 3.33 -9.69
CA PHE A 49 -4.16 3.14 -9.34
C PHE A 49 -3.45 4.47 -9.07
N ALA A 50 -3.64 5.46 -9.94
CA ALA A 50 -3.07 6.80 -9.75
C ALA A 50 -3.60 7.47 -8.47
N LEU A 51 -4.88 7.29 -8.15
CA LEU A 51 -5.47 7.80 -6.91
C LEU A 51 -4.86 7.14 -5.67
N VAL A 52 -4.74 5.81 -5.67
CA VAL A 52 -4.11 5.07 -4.57
C VAL A 52 -2.66 5.51 -4.37
N HIS A 53 -1.89 5.62 -5.45
CA HIS A 53 -0.52 6.10 -5.39
C HIS A 53 -0.42 7.53 -4.84
N LYS A 54 -1.31 8.41 -5.26
CA LYS A 54 -1.40 9.78 -4.74
C LYS A 54 -1.64 9.78 -3.22
N LEU A 55 -2.58 8.98 -2.75
CA LEU A 55 -2.89 8.86 -1.32
C LEU A 55 -1.71 8.28 -0.53
N ASP A 56 -1.03 7.27 -1.06
CA ASP A 56 0.16 6.67 -0.46
C ASP A 56 1.28 7.69 -0.27
N VAL A 57 1.57 8.47 -1.30
CA VAL A 57 2.57 9.55 -1.22
C VAL A 57 2.19 10.60 -0.18
N ALA A 58 0.90 10.96 -0.08
CA ALA A 58 0.43 11.91 0.93
C ALA A 58 0.59 11.39 2.35
N MET A 59 0.18 10.14 2.56
CA MET A 59 0.30 9.50 3.87
C MET A 59 1.76 9.35 4.27
N CYS A 60 2.63 8.90 3.37
CA CYS A 60 4.07 8.81 3.62
C CYS A 60 4.69 10.16 3.99
N ALA A 61 4.26 11.25 3.35
CA ALA A 61 4.73 12.60 3.69
C ALA A 61 4.23 13.04 5.08
N ALA A 62 2.96 12.74 5.42
CA ALA A 62 2.41 13.04 6.74
C ALA A 62 3.09 12.23 7.85
N GLU A 63 3.33 10.94 7.62
CA GLU A 63 4.06 10.08 8.55
C GLU A 63 5.48 10.58 8.82
N LYS A 64 6.19 10.96 7.77
CA LYS A 64 7.53 11.55 7.91
C LYS A 64 7.50 12.84 8.72
N ARG A 65 6.53 13.72 8.46
CA ARG A 65 6.34 14.96 9.22
C ARG A 65 6.16 14.70 10.71
N ASP A 66 5.34 13.70 11.06
CA ASP A 66 4.84 13.54 12.42
C ASP A 66 5.63 12.52 13.25
N LEU A 67 6.20 11.50 12.60
CA LEU A 67 6.80 10.35 13.28
C LEU A 67 8.32 10.28 13.16
N VAL A 68 8.92 10.95 12.16
CA VAL A 68 10.37 10.89 11.97
C VAL A 68 11.06 12.10 12.59
N ARG A 69 11.84 11.87 13.64
CA ARG A 69 12.62 12.93 14.31
C ARG A 69 13.62 13.57 13.33
N GLY A 70 13.64 14.90 13.31
CA GLY A 70 14.60 15.65 12.51
C GLY A 70 14.32 15.61 11.00
N TRP A 71 13.13 15.19 10.58
CA TRP A 71 12.75 15.25 9.19
C TRP A 71 12.62 16.71 8.76
N ALA A 72 13.64 17.20 8.06
CA ALA A 72 13.63 18.50 7.39
C ALA A 72 13.21 18.36 5.93
N GLY A 73 12.29 17.43 5.66
CA GLY A 73 11.98 16.95 4.33
C GLY A 73 11.19 17.90 3.46
N LYS A 74 10.77 17.38 2.33
CA LYS A 74 9.94 18.08 1.34
C LYS A 74 8.62 18.54 1.97
N PRO A 75 8.06 19.66 1.51
CA PRO A 75 6.77 20.12 1.98
C PRO A 75 5.71 19.01 1.82
N VAL A 76 4.85 18.90 2.82
CA VAL A 76 3.72 17.98 2.79
C VAL A 76 2.72 18.48 1.74
N PRO A 77 2.24 17.64 0.81
CA PRO A 77 1.24 18.03 -0.17
C PRO A 77 0.00 18.64 0.49
N GLU A 78 -0.62 19.65 -0.15
CA GLU A 78 -1.82 20.31 0.39
C GLU A 78 -2.99 19.36 0.68
N TRP A 79 -3.07 18.28 -0.10
CA TRP A 79 -4.11 17.26 0.02
C TRP A 79 -3.73 16.12 1.01
N ALA A 80 -2.56 16.19 1.65
CA ALA A 80 -2.21 15.28 2.73
C ALA A 80 -3.02 15.60 3.99
N PRO A 81 -3.24 14.61 4.86
CA PRO A 81 -3.91 14.82 6.14
C PRO A 81 -3.24 15.94 6.94
N LYS A 82 -4.04 16.95 7.34
CA LYS A 82 -3.56 18.07 8.15
C LYS A 82 -3.47 17.71 9.64
N GLU A 83 -4.27 16.75 10.04
CA GLU A 83 -4.28 16.21 11.39
C GLU A 83 -2.97 15.53 11.71
N ARG A 84 -2.51 15.70 12.92
CA ARG A 84 -1.28 15.05 13.38
C ARG A 84 -1.51 13.55 13.56
N ILE A 85 -0.61 12.74 13.01
CA ILE A 85 -0.62 11.31 13.22
C ILE A 85 -0.15 11.01 14.64
N VAL A 86 -1.02 10.36 15.41
CA VAL A 86 -0.70 9.83 16.74
C VAL A 86 -0.58 8.32 16.63
N PRO A 87 0.59 7.74 16.98
CA PRO A 87 0.76 6.29 16.93
C PRO A 87 -0.24 5.57 17.84
N TRP A 88 -0.86 4.53 17.33
CA TRP A 88 -1.73 3.67 18.12
C TRP A 88 -0.92 2.57 18.81
N GLY A 89 -1.41 2.10 19.95
CA GLY A 89 -0.86 0.90 20.58
C GLY A 89 -1.13 -0.36 19.75
N ALA A 90 -0.28 -1.38 19.91
CA ALA A 90 -0.35 -2.60 19.10
C ALA A 90 -1.74 -3.30 19.16
N ALA A 91 -2.38 -3.29 20.33
CA ALA A 91 -3.72 -3.87 20.50
C ALA A 91 -4.78 -3.09 19.70
N GLU A 92 -4.72 -1.77 19.73
CA GLU A 92 -5.63 -0.90 18.98
C GLU A 92 -5.44 -1.05 17.46
N VAL A 93 -4.17 -1.12 17.01
CA VAL A 93 -3.86 -1.37 15.58
C VAL A 93 -4.45 -2.69 15.14
N ARG A 94 -4.28 -3.75 15.93
CA ARG A 94 -4.83 -5.08 15.65
C ARG A 94 -6.35 -5.03 15.52
N GLU A 95 -7.03 -4.46 16.49
CA GLU A 95 -8.49 -4.37 16.49
C GLU A 95 -9.02 -3.59 15.27
N ARG A 96 -8.43 -2.43 14.99
CA ARG A 96 -8.81 -1.60 13.84
C ARG A 96 -8.54 -2.30 12.52
N TYR A 97 -7.40 -2.99 12.40
CA TYR A 97 -7.06 -3.77 11.22
C TYR A 97 -8.08 -4.87 10.94
N TYR A 98 -8.45 -5.66 11.95
CA TYR A 98 -9.46 -6.70 11.78
C TYR A 98 -10.83 -6.14 11.44
N ARG A 99 -11.22 -5.02 12.03
CA ARG A 99 -12.47 -4.34 11.68
C ARG A 99 -12.49 -3.89 10.23
N MET A 100 -11.41 -3.33 9.73
CA MET A 100 -11.26 -2.92 8.34
C MET A 100 -11.25 -4.13 7.40
N LEU A 101 -10.52 -5.18 7.77
CA LEU A 101 -10.48 -6.43 7.01
C LEU A 101 -11.88 -7.05 6.88
N ALA A 102 -12.61 -7.17 7.99
CA ALA A 102 -13.98 -7.68 7.99
C ALA A 102 -14.92 -6.85 7.13
N LYS A 103 -14.71 -5.53 7.07
CA LYS A 103 -15.54 -4.62 6.26
C LYS A 103 -15.25 -4.72 4.77
N TYR A 104 -13.98 -4.77 4.38
CA TYR A 104 -13.56 -4.61 2.98
C TYR A 104 -13.10 -5.91 2.32
N ALA A 105 -12.73 -6.92 3.10
CA ALA A 105 -12.30 -8.23 2.62
C ALA A 105 -12.83 -9.35 3.54
N PRO A 106 -14.17 -9.54 3.64
CA PRO A 106 -14.78 -10.44 4.62
C PRO A 106 -14.33 -11.89 4.46
N ALA A 107 -14.11 -12.36 3.24
CA ALA A 107 -13.61 -13.71 3.00
C ALA A 107 -12.22 -13.92 3.62
N LEU A 108 -11.34 -12.93 3.45
CA LEU A 108 -10.00 -12.96 4.02
C LEU A 108 -10.05 -12.88 5.56
N ALA A 109 -10.96 -12.06 6.11
CA ALA A 109 -11.17 -11.96 7.55
C ALA A 109 -11.59 -13.30 8.17
N ALA A 110 -12.47 -14.05 7.50
CA ALA A 110 -12.88 -15.39 7.94
C ALA A 110 -11.72 -16.38 7.97
N GLU A 111 -10.89 -16.40 6.94
CA GLU A 111 -9.68 -17.24 6.90
C GLU A 111 -8.71 -16.93 8.05
N PHE A 112 -8.51 -15.66 8.37
CA PHE A 112 -7.67 -15.25 9.49
C PHE A 112 -8.23 -15.68 10.84
N ALA A 113 -9.55 -15.68 11.01
CA ALA A 113 -10.19 -16.12 12.24
C ALA A 113 -10.06 -17.64 12.47
N GLU A 114 -9.95 -18.42 11.40
CA GLU A 114 -9.92 -19.88 11.47
C GLU A 114 -8.51 -20.48 11.71
N GLY A 115 -7.43 -19.78 11.48
CA GLY A 115 -6.14 -20.46 11.49
C GLY A 115 -4.87 -19.65 11.73
N TRP A 116 -4.91 -18.37 11.97
CA TRP A 116 -3.70 -17.55 12.10
C TRP A 116 -3.59 -16.80 13.43
N LEU A 117 -4.45 -17.10 14.37
CA LEU A 117 -4.42 -16.69 15.76
C LEU A 117 -4.27 -17.92 16.66
#